data_25cdf992fa42690be35bf8b5e273e907
#
_entry.id   25cdf992fa42690be35bf8b5e273e907
#
_cell.length_a   1.000
_cell.length_b   1.000
_cell.length_c   1.000
_cell.angle_alpha   90.00
_cell.angle_beta   90.00
_cell.angle_gamma   90.00
#
_symmetry.space_group_name_H-M   'P 1'
#
loop_
_entity.id
_entity.type
_entity.pdbx_description
1 polymer ?
#
loop_
_entity_poly.entity_id
_entity_poly.type
_entity_poly.pdbx_seq_one_letter_code
_entity_poly.pdbx_strand_id
1 'polypeptide(L)'
;MDFKTSDGIRINYYVYGTGKPVVLIHGFGGYQQIWCLQIKNLIQQGYQVITYDQRNHGASTRDEQLDSIEPLIKDLYELLNYLNVAKPFLIGHSMGASVIYGFLSLYTDFPLSGVIAIDQSPKMLNTIQWPYGYMDVTRASYKLKLKEHGNVRETLNGVPSQVISKLEPEKEMFPFIRAENLPLLYDHAKRDWRLTLEKINIPTLLVTANQSPYFNGKFADVMRQTNPQFISHQAVDQSGHVIMVEQANKFNKIMDNYLKEHQ
;
A
#
# COMPACT_ATOMS: atom_id res chain seq x y z
N MET A 1 -16.55 2.09 -11.45
CA MET A 1 -16.26 1.55 -12.81
C MET A 1 -15.60 0.19 -12.65
N ASP A 2 -15.62 -0.65 -13.69
CA ASP A 2 -15.05 -1.99 -13.61
C ASP A 2 -14.13 -2.24 -14.79
N PHE A 3 -13.03 -2.92 -14.53
CA PHE A 3 -12.06 -3.43 -15.48
C PHE A 3 -11.94 -4.94 -15.30
N LYS A 4 -11.85 -5.68 -16.39
CA LYS A 4 -11.69 -7.14 -16.36
C LYS A 4 -10.25 -7.52 -16.69
N THR A 5 -9.60 -8.21 -15.76
CA THR A 5 -8.24 -8.71 -15.92
C THR A 5 -8.13 -9.84 -16.95
N SER A 6 -6.93 -10.16 -17.38
CA SER A 6 -6.68 -11.24 -18.36
C SER A 6 -7.08 -12.64 -17.84
N ASP A 7 -7.12 -12.85 -16.52
CA ASP A 7 -7.60 -14.08 -15.88
C ASP A 7 -9.09 -14.02 -15.49
N GLY A 8 -9.79 -12.95 -15.91
CA GLY A 8 -11.25 -12.86 -15.83
C GLY A 8 -11.79 -12.22 -14.55
N ILE A 9 -10.94 -11.76 -13.64
CA ILE A 9 -11.33 -11.07 -12.41
C ILE A 9 -11.78 -9.65 -12.73
N ARG A 10 -12.88 -9.21 -12.12
CA ARG A 10 -13.39 -7.85 -12.23
C ARG A 10 -12.82 -7.01 -11.09
N ILE A 11 -12.07 -5.97 -11.44
CA ILE A 11 -11.49 -4.98 -10.51
C ILE A 11 -12.34 -3.72 -10.55
N ASN A 12 -12.86 -3.32 -9.39
CA ASN A 12 -13.59 -2.06 -9.22
C ASN A 12 -12.61 -0.91 -9.00
N TYR A 13 -12.76 0.15 -9.79
CA TYR A 13 -11.87 1.32 -9.71
C TYR A 13 -12.64 2.63 -9.90
N TYR A 14 -12.03 3.74 -9.47
CA TYR A 14 -12.49 5.09 -9.75
C TYR A 14 -11.35 5.96 -10.27
N VAL A 15 -11.72 6.92 -11.13
CA VAL A 15 -10.83 7.97 -11.63
C VAL A 15 -11.44 9.31 -11.27
N TYR A 16 -10.67 10.17 -10.62
CA TYR A 16 -11.09 11.49 -10.17
C TYR A 16 -10.16 12.55 -10.76
N GLY A 17 -10.71 13.70 -11.13
CA GLY A 17 -9.94 14.83 -11.62
C GLY A 17 -9.24 14.54 -12.96
N THR A 18 -8.32 15.43 -13.30
CA THR A 18 -7.49 15.38 -14.51
C THR A 18 -6.07 15.84 -14.17
N GLY A 19 -5.09 15.56 -15.04
CA GLY A 19 -3.70 15.96 -14.84
C GLY A 19 -2.76 14.75 -14.66
N LYS A 20 -1.63 14.95 -13.97
CA LYS A 20 -0.64 13.91 -13.74
C LYS A 20 -1.22 12.79 -12.87
N PRO A 21 -1.10 11.53 -13.28
CA PRO A 21 -1.77 10.43 -12.58
C PRO A 21 -1.08 10.04 -11.27
N VAL A 22 -1.89 9.86 -10.23
CA VAL A 22 -1.52 9.31 -8.93
C VAL A 22 -2.41 8.11 -8.64
N VAL A 23 -1.84 6.95 -8.38
CA VAL A 23 -2.56 5.70 -8.06
C VAL A 23 -2.42 5.39 -6.59
N LEU A 24 -3.55 5.22 -5.90
CA LEU A 24 -3.61 4.97 -4.46
C LEU A 24 -4.03 3.52 -4.18
N ILE A 25 -3.21 2.77 -3.44
CA ILE A 25 -3.33 1.33 -3.23
C ILE A 25 -3.49 1.03 -1.74
N HIS A 26 -4.63 0.49 -1.34
CA HIS A 26 -4.95 0.17 0.06
C HIS A 26 -4.22 -1.09 0.57
N GLY A 27 -4.21 -1.29 1.89
CA GLY A 27 -3.63 -2.46 2.55
C GLY A 27 -4.56 -3.67 2.61
N PHE A 28 -4.09 -4.75 3.26
CA PHE A 28 -4.84 -5.98 3.49
C PHE A 28 -6.10 -5.71 4.33
N GLY A 29 -7.24 -6.16 3.86
CA GLY A 29 -8.55 -5.91 4.48
C GLY A 29 -9.06 -4.48 4.29
N GLY A 30 -8.36 -3.65 3.51
CA GLY A 30 -8.73 -2.28 3.21
C GLY A 30 -9.75 -2.14 2.07
N TYR A 31 -10.15 -0.88 1.85
CA TYR A 31 -11.07 -0.45 0.78
C TYR A 31 -10.51 0.82 0.16
N GLN A 32 -10.75 1.04 -1.13
CA GLN A 32 -10.26 2.25 -1.82
C GLN A 32 -10.77 3.55 -1.19
N GLN A 33 -11.91 3.53 -0.48
CA GLN A 33 -12.51 4.69 0.20
C GLN A 33 -11.66 5.21 1.37
N ILE A 34 -10.67 4.45 1.85
CA ILE A 34 -9.73 4.88 2.88
C ILE A 34 -8.97 6.16 2.46
N TRP A 35 -8.84 6.37 1.16
CA TRP A 35 -8.10 7.47 0.57
C TRP A 35 -8.89 8.76 0.38
N CYS A 36 -10.13 8.85 0.91
CA CYS A 36 -11.03 9.99 0.67
C CYS A 36 -10.41 11.37 0.99
N LEU A 37 -9.51 11.44 1.97
CA LEU A 37 -8.81 12.67 2.34
C LEU A 37 -7.70 13.04 1.35
N GLN A 38 -6.98 12.04 0.82
CA GLN A 38 -5.94 12.21 -0.18
C GLN A 38 -6.53 12.51 -1.54
N ILE A 39 -7.63 11.85 -1.93
CA ILE A 39 -8.36 12.14 -3.17
C ILE A 39 -8.73 13.62 -3.24
N LYS A 40 -9.38 14.13 -2.16
CA LYS A 40 -9.77 15.55 -2.09
C LYS A 40 -8.57 16.48 -2.25
N ASN A 41 -7.49 16.22 -1.53
CA ASN A 41 -6.26 17.03 -1.57
C ASN A 41 -5.62 17.02 -2.96
N LEU A 42 -5.44 15.84 -3.55
CA LEU A 42 -4.79 15.67 -4.85
C LEU A 42 -5.58 16.34 -6.00
N ILE A 43 -6.91 16.23 -6.01
CA ILE A 43 -7.76 16.90 -6.99
C ILE A 43 -7.57 18.42 -6.90
N GLN A 44 -7.53 18.98 -5.69
CA GLN A 44 -7.30 20.43 -5.48
C GLN A 44 -5.91 20.87 -5.97
N GLN A 45 -4.93 19.97 -6.01
CA GLN A 45 -3.59 20.21 -6.54
C GLN A 45 -3.48 19.95 -8.05
N GLY A 46 -4.57 19.57 -8.73
CA GLY A 46 -4.60 19.35 -10.18
C GLY A 46 -4.08 18.00 -10.63
N TYR A 47 -4.10 16.97 -9.77
CA TYR A 47 -3.76 15.60 -10.14
C TYR A 47 -4.98 14.82 -10.60
N GLN A 48 -4.77 13.86 -11.50
CA GLN A 48 -5.68 12.76 -11.72
C GLN A 48 -5.44 11.70 -10.65
N VAL A 49 -6.48 11.26 -9.96
CA VAL A 49 -6.37 10.24 -8.90
C VAL A 49 -7.08 8.97 -9.34
N ILE A 50 -6.37 7.85 -9.28
CA ILE A 50 -6.90 6.52 -9.57
C ILE A 50 -6.88 5.72 -8.27
N THR A 51 -8.02 5.16 -7.90
CA THR A 51 -8.14 4.23 -6.78
C THR A 51 -8.82 2.94 -7.25
N TYR A 52 -8.53 1.82 -6.62
CA TYR A 52 -9.21 0.56 -6.91
C TYR A 52 -9.27 -0.33 -5.67
N ASP A 53 -10.25 -1.18 -5.60
CA ASP A 53 -10.29 -2.28 -4.67
C ASP A 53 -9.48 -3.44 -5.25
N GLN A 54 -8.45 -3.90 -4.53
CA GLN A 54 -7.67 -5.06 -4.95
C GLN A 54 -8.57 -6.30 -5.00
N ARG A 55 -8.22 -7.32 -5.81
CA ARG A 55 -8.99 -8.58 -5.81
C ARG A 55 -9.21 -9.08 -4.37
N ASN A 56 -10.32 -9.70 -4.10
CA ASN A 56 -10.81 -10.13 -2.78
C ASN A 56 -11.17 -8.99 -1.81
N HIS A 57 -11.05 -7.72 -2.22
CA HIS A 57 -11.38 -6.57 -1.38
C HIS A 57 -12.51 -5.75 -2.00
N GLY A 58 -13.23 -5.01 -1.15
CA GLY A 58 -14.27 -4.08 -1.57
C GLY A 58 -15.22 -4.63 -2.63
N ALA A 59 -15.54 -3.84 -3.64
CA ALA A 59 -16.43 -4.20 -4.73
C ALA A 59 -15.78 -5.07 -5.83
N SER A 60 -14.48 -5.37 -5.74
CA SER A 60 -13.81 -6.27 -6.68
C SER A 60 -14.19 -7.73 -6.45
N THR A 61 -14.06 -8.55 -7.51
CA THR A 61 -14.43 -9.98 -7.46
C THR A 61 -13.60 -10.74 -6.43
N ARG A 62 -14.27 -11.68 -5.76
CA ARG A 62 -13.63 -12.68 -4.90
C ARG A 62 -13.06 -13.81 -5.76
N ASP A 63 -11.78 -14.10 -5.56
CA ASP A 63 -11.05 -15.21 -6.17
C ASP A 63 -10.74 -16.21 -5.05
N GLU A 64 -11.46 -17.32 -5.02
CA GLU A 64 -11.31 -18.37 -4.01
C GLU A 64 -9.95 -19.09 -4.09
N GLN A 65 -9.24 -18.94 -5.22
CA GLN A 65 -7.94 -19.55 -5.45
C GLN A 65 -6.77 -18.61 -5.13
N LEU A 66 -7.06 -17.38 -4.66
CA LEU A 66 -6.03 -16.40 -4.36
C LEU A 66 -5.14 -16.85 -3.18
N ASP A 67 -3.93 -17.26 -3.48
CA ASP A 67 -2.95 -17.76 -2.50
C ASP A 67 -1.63 -16.98 -2.46
N SER A 68 -1.47 -15.98 -3.33
CA SER A 68 -0.24 -15.21 -3.44
C SER A 68 -0.47 -13.74 -3.79
N ILE A 69 0.54 -12.90 -3.58
CA ILE A 69 0.48 -11.46 -3.88
C ILE A 69 0.68 -11.17 -5.38
N GLU A 70 1.22 -12.09 -6.14
CA GLU A 70 1.54 -11.89 -7.56
C GLU A 70 0.33 -11.50 -8.42
N PRO A 71 -0.88 -12.12 -8.26
CA PRO A 71 -2.06 -11.66 -8.96
C PRO A 71 -2.41 -10.19 -8.70
N LEU A 72 -2.23 -9.68 -7.46
CA LEU A 72 -2.48 -8.28 -7.14
C LEU A 72 -1.50 -7.34 -7.86
N ILE A 73 -0.24 -7.77 -7.98
CA ILE A 73 0.80 -7.03 -8.72
C ILE A 73 0.44 -6.98 -10.21
N LYS A 74 -0.01 -8.10 -10.77
CA LYS A 74 -0.46 -8.18 -12.16
C LYS A 74 -1.71 -7.34 -12.42
N ASP A 75 -2.67 -7.34 -11.49
CA ASP A 75 -3.88 -6.50 -11.59
C ASP A 75 -3.52 -5.02 -11.68
N LEU A 76 -2.57 -4.55 -10.88
CA LEU A 76 -2.08 -3.18 -10.96
C LEU A 76 -1.49 -2.89 -12.35
N TYR A 77 -0.63 -3.76 -12.86
CA TYR A 77 -0.04 -3.61 -14.19
C TYR A 77 -1.10 -3.55 -15.30
N GLU A 78 -2.05 -4.47 -15.26
CA GLU A 78 -3.11 -4.55 -16.27
C GLU A 78 -4.06 -3.35 -16.19
N LEU A 79 -4.39 -2.87 -14.97
CA LEU A 79 -5.21 -1.66 -14.78
C LEU A 79 -4.52 -0.41 -15.35
N LEU A 80 -3.23 -0.24 -15.09
CA LEU A 80 -2.46 0.90 -15.62
C LEU A 80 -2.42 0.89 -17.16
N ASN A 81 -2.24 -0.28 -17.77
CA ASN A 81 -2.26 -0.42 -19.23
C ASN A 81 -3.68 -0.19 -19.79
N TYR A 82 -4.72 -0.75 -19.17
CA TYR A 82 -6.11 -0.55 -19.59
C TYR A 82 -6.51 0.92 -19.61
N LEU A 83 -6.07 1.66 -18.60
CA LEU A 83 -6.33 3.11 -18.49
C LEU A 83 -5.36 3.99 -19.29
N ASN A 84 -4.37 3.39 -19.98
CA ASN A 84 -3.31 4.07 -20.70
C ASN A 84 -2.59 5.12 -19.81
N VAL A 85 -2.30 4.76 -18.57
CA VAL A 85 -1.69 5.66 -17.60
C VAL A 85 -0.19 5.80 -17.87
N ALA A 86 0.25 7.01 -18.20
CA ALA A 86 1.64 7.30 -18.48
C ALA A 86 2.36 7.87 -17.25
N LYS A 87 3.47 7.27 -16.86
CA LYS A 87 4.35 7.72 -15.76
C LYS A 87 3.58 8.12 -14.47
N PRO A 88 2.76 7.23 -13.88
CA PRO A 88 2.06 7.56 -12.64
C PRO A 88 3.02 7.67 -11.46
N PHE A 89 2.56 8.37 -10.41
CA PHE A 89 3.00 8.12 -9.05
C PHE A 89 2.22 6.94 -8.47
N LEU A 90 2.90 6.03 -7.79
CA LEU A 90 2.27 4.94 -7.04
C LEU A 90 2.38 5.22 -5.54
N ILE A 91 1.26 5.22 -4.84
CA ILE A 91 1.20 5.42 -3.39
C ILE A 91 0.49 4.23 -2.76
N GLY A 92 1.21 3.47 -1.94
CA GLY A 92 0.67 2.25 -1.33
C GLY A 92 0.80 2.25 0.19
N HIS A 93 -0.25 1.76 0.86
CA HIS A 93 -0.27 1.57 2.30
C HIS A 93 -0.17 0.09 2.64
N SER A 94 0.72 -0.28 3.58
CA SER A 94 0.80 -1.66 4.08
C SER A 94 0.99 -2.67 2.93
N MET A 95 0.15 -3.69 2.79
CA MET A 95 0.20 -4.63 1.66
C MET A 95 0.18 -3.92 0.30
N GLY A 96 -0.50 -2.75 0.16
CA GLY A 96 -0.45 -1.94 -1.06
C GLY A 96 0.96 -1.45 -1.40
N ALA A 97 1.80 -1.14 -0.41
CA ALA A 97 3.21 -0.83 -0.63
C ALA A 97 4.00 -2.08 -1.08
N SER A 98 3.67 -3.26 -0.53
CA SER A 98 4.29 -4.52 -1.01
C SER A 98 3.88 -4.87 -2.45
N VAL A 99 2.65 -4.57 -2.85
CA VAL A 99 2.23 -4.68 -4.27
C VAL A 99 3.10 -3.78 -5.15
N ILE A 100 3.39 -2.55 -4.70
CA ILE A 100 4.31 -1.66 -5.44
C ILE A 100 5.73 -2.24 -5.48
N TYR A 101 6.27 -2.76 -4.37
CA TYR A 101 7.59 -3.39 -4.37
C TYR A 101 7.67 -4.56 -5.36
N GLY A 102 6.63 -5.40 -5.39
CA GLY A 102 6.53 -6.48 -6.37
C GLY A 102 6.40 -5.97 -7.80
N PHE A 103 5.66 -4.89 -8.02
CA PHE A 103 5.54 -4.23 -9.32
C PHE A 103 6.91 -3.74 -9.82
N LEU A 104 7.67 -3.06 -8.97
CA LEU A 104 9.05 -2.61 -9.27
C LEU A 104 10.00 -3.77 -9.57
N SER A 105 9.76 -4.95 -8.99
CA SER A 105 10.55 -6.16 -9.22
C SER A 105 10.24 -6.84 -10.56
N LEU A 106 8.96 -6.85 -10.96
CA LEU A 106 8.48 -7.62 -12.11
C LEU A 106 8.38 -6.78 -13.41
N TYR A 107 8.11 -5.49 -13.27
CA TYR A 107 7.87 -4.57 -14.39
C TYR A 107 8.89 -3.43 -14.40
N THR A 108 10.18 -3.80 -14.46
CA THR A 108 11.34 -2.89 -14.32
C THR A 108 11.36 -1.74 -15.34
N ASP A 109 10.78 -1.98 -16.52
CA ASP A 109 10.77 -1.01 -17.63
C ASP A 109 9.50 -0.13 -17.65
N PHE A 110 8.55 -0.39 -16.73
CA PHE A 110 7.34 0.43 -16.67
C PHE A 110 7.68 1.83 -16.14
N PRO A 111 7.39 2.90 -16.90
CA PRO A 111 7.79 4.24 -16.49
C PRO A 111 6.96 4.74 -15.32
N LEU A 112 7.62 5.14 -14.23
CA LEU A 112 7.01 5.76 -13.05
C LEU A 112 7.61 7.13 -12.80
N SER A 113 6.83 8.05 -12.24
CA SER A 113 7.32 9.33 -11.76
C SER A 113 7.93 9.23 -10.36
N GLY A 114 7.42 8.33 -9.53
CA GLY A 114 7.91 8.10 -8.18
C GLY A 114 6.98 7.19 -7.38
N VAL A 115 7.42 6.81 -6.19
CA VAL A 115 6.72 5.90 -5.29
C VAL A 115 6.67 6.47 -3.87
N ILE A 116 5.51 6.37 -3.22
CA ILE A 116 5.38 6.55 -1.76
C ILE A 116 4.90 5.23 -1.15
N ALA A 117 5.71 4.64 -0.29
CA ALA A 117 5.37 3.43 0.44
C ALA A 117 5.13 3.76 1.93
N ILE A 118 3.93 3.47 2.42
CA ILE A 118 3.46 3.88 3.73
C ILE A 118 3.43 2.69 4.67
N ASP A 119 4.23 2.77 5.71
CA ASP A 119 4.32 1.88 6.88
C ASP A 119 4.34 0.39 6.53
N GLN A 120 5.26 0.01 5.64
CA GLN A 120 5.49 -1.37 5.21
C GLN A 120 6.98 -1.69 5.07
N SER A 121 7.47 -2.58 5.92
CA SER A 121 8.81 -3.16 5.76
C SER A 121 8.91 -4.00 4.48
N PRO A 122 10.00 -3.91 3.71
CA PRO A 122 10.18 -4.72 2.50
C PRO A 122 10.32 -6.21 2.80
N LYS A 123 10.50 -6.58 4.05
CA LYS A 123 10.53 -7.98 4.52
C LYS A 123 9.81 -8.07 5.85
N MET A 124 8.74 -8.86 5.89
CA MET A 124 7.92 -9.01 7.09
C MET A 124 8.50 -10.02 8.11
N LEU A 125 9.18 -11.05 7.66
CA LEU A 125 9.71 -12.08 8.56
C LEU A 125 11.04 -11.63 9.19
N ASN A 126 11.04 -11.55 10.53
CA ASN A 126 12.25 -11.23 11.29
C ASN A 126 13.30 -12.33 11.19
N THR A 127 14.55 -11.91 11.13
CA THR A 127 15.75 -12.74 11.30
C THR A 127 16.75 -11.99 12.17
N ILE A 128 17.85 -12.64 12.58
CA ILE A 128 18.93 -11.97 13.32
C ILE A 128 19.49 -10.77 12.54
N GLN A 129 19.63 -10.93 11.20
CA GLN A 129 20.17 -9.88 10.32
C GLN A 129 19.10 -8.86 9.86
N TRP A 130 17.82 -9.15 10.13
CA TRP A 130 16.70 -8.26 9.79
C TRP A 130 15.66 -8.24 10.92
N PRO A 131 15.86 -7.48 11.98
CA PRO A 131 14.92 -7.38 13.10
C PRO A 131 13.85 -6.28 12.88
N TYR A 132 13.57 -5.93 11.64
CA TYR A 132 12.68 -4.83 11.24
C TYR A 132 11.44 -5.31 10.49
N GLY A 133 11.06 -6.57 10.70
CA GLY A 133 9.88 -7.16 10.10
C GLY A 133 8.58 -6.78 10.84
N TYR A 134 7.54 -7.55 10.58
CA TYR A 134 6.23 -7.36 11.18
C TYR A 134 6.21 -7.86 12.62
N MET A 135 6.01 -6.95 13.58
CA MET A 135 5.99 -7.30 15.01
C MET A 135 7.19 -8.20 15.39
N ASP A 136 6.92 -9.33 16.03
CA ASP A 136 7.90 -10.37 16.38
C ASP A 136 7.75 -11.64 15.53
N VAL A 137 7.23 -11.50 14.31
CA VAL A 137 6.91 -12.62 13.42
C VAL A 137 8.17 -13.16 12.73
N THR A 138 8.37 -14.48 12.85
CA THR A 138 9.48 -15.21 12.24
C THR A 138 9.00 -16.28 11.27
N ARG A 139 9.91 -16.91 10.53
CA ARG A 139 9.57 -18.03 9.64
C ARG A 139 8.88 -19.19 10.36
N ALA A 140 9.20 -19.43 11.63
CA ALA A 140 8.60 -20.49 12.42
C ALA A 140 7.19 -20.14 12.93
N SER A 141 6.92 -18.86 13.19
CA SER A 141 5.69 -18.41 13.89
C SER A 141 4.65 -17.74 12.98
N TYR A 142 5.01 -17.37 11.73
CA TYR A 142 4.18 -16.44 10.92
C TYR A 142 2.76 -16.94 10.67
N LYS A 143 2.55 -18.22 10.36
CA LYS A 143 1.20 -18.73 10.08
C LYS A 143 0.29 -18.61 11.29
N LEU A 144 0.78 -19.02 12.45
CA LEU A 144 0.03 -18.95 13.70
C LEU A 144 -0.27 -17.49 14.07
N LYS A 145 0.76 -16.64 14.15
CA LYS A 145 0.62 -15.25 14.56
C LYS A 145 -0.24 -14.42 13.60
N LEU A 146 -0.13 -14.62 12.30
CA LEU A 146 -0.96 -13.92 11.32
C LEU A 146 -2.41 -14.43 11.34
N LYS A 147 -2.64 -15.71 11.64
CA LYS A 147 -4.00 -16.26 11.84
C LYS A 147 -4.66 -15.69 13.09
N GLU A 148 -3.92 -15.64 14.19
CA GLU A 148 -4.39 -15.21 15.51
C GLU A 148 -4.32 -13.68 15.71
N HIS A 149 -3.99 -12.92 14.73
CA HIS A 149 -3.67 -11.48 14.70
C HIS A 149 -4.15 -10.63 15.90
N GLY A 150 -5.12 -11.08 16.70
CA GLY A 150 -5.65 -10.37 17.86
C GLY A 150 -6.34 -9.04 17.51
N ASN A 151 -6.76 -8.33 18.54
CA ASN A 151 -7.35 -7.00 18.41
C ASN A 151 -6.25 -5.92 18.47
N VAL A 152 -5.33 -5.92 17.50
CA VAL A 152 -4.30 -4.87 17.44
C VAL A 152 -4.94 -3.55 17.01
N ARG A 153 -4.78 -2.53 17.83
CA ARG A 153 -5.26 -1.18 17.51
C ARG A 153 -4.30 -0.53 16.52
N GLU A 154 -4.74 -0.36 15.27
CA GLU A 154 -3.92 0.17 14.19
C GLU A 154 -3.69 1.70 14.25
N THR A 155 -4.54 2.42 14.98
CA THR A 155 -4.48 3.88 15.14
C THR A 155 -4.36 4.26 16.62
N LEU A 156 -3.69 5.35 16.91
CA LEU A 156 -3.61 5.90 18.28
C LEU A 156 -4.91 6.63 18.67
N ASN A 157 -5.39 7.49 17.77
CA ASN A 157 -6.50 8.42 18.04
C ASN A 157 -7.80 8.02 17.33
N GLY A 158 -7.82 6.85 16.66
CA GLY A 158 -8.96 6.38 15.89
C GLY A 158 -9.01 6.95 14.47
N VAL A 159 -10.09 6.62 13.77
CA VAL A 159 -10.35 7.04 12.39
C VAL A 159 -11.34 8.21 12.41
N PRO A 160 -11.08 9.32 11.71
CA PRO A 160 -12.01 10.45 11.64
C PRO A 160 -13.39 10.06 11.11
N SER A 161 -14.46 10.67 11.63
CA SER A 161 -15.84 10.36 11.25
C SER A 161 -16.12 10.47 9.75
N GLN A 162 -15.49 11.44 9.08
CA GLN A 162 -15.61 11.61 7.63
C GLN A 162 -15.04 10.42 6.83
N VAL A 163 -14.04 9.71 7.36
CA VAL A 163 -13.50 8.49 6.74
C VAL A 163 -14.40 7.30 7.09
N ILE A 164 -14.84 7.20 8.36
CA ILE A 164 -15.77 6.16 8.81
C ILE A 164 -17.03 6.18 7.94
N SER A 165 -17.64 7.36 7.72
CA SER A 165 -18.86 7.49 6.89
C SER A 165 -18.68 7.03 5.44
N LYS A 166 -17.44 6.93 4.93
CA LYS A 166 -17.13 6.38 3.61
C LYS A 166 -16.84 4.88 3.63
N LEU A 167 -16.29 4.38 4.75
CA LEU A 167 -15.88 2.98 4.86
C LEU A 167 -17.02 2.06 5.32
N GLU A 168 -17.88 2.49 6.24
CA GLU A 168 -18.91 1.64 6.82
C GLU A 168 -19.90 1.08 5.77
N PRO A 169 -20.45 1.89 4.82
CA PRO A 169 -21.30 1.34 3.76
C PRO A 169 -20.63 0.29 2.89
N GLU A 170 -19.33 0.48 2.61
CA GLU A 170 -18.55 -0.47 1.81
C GLU A 170 -18.30 -1.78 2.58
N LYS A 171 -18.00 -1.68 3.87
CA LYS A 171 -17.82 -2.85 4.74
C LYS A 171 -19.09 -3.67 4.90
N GLU A 172 -20.24 -3.01 5.00
CA GLU A 172 -21.53 -3.67 5.09
C GLU A 172 -21.90 -4.37 3.78
N MET A 173 -21.66 -3.70 2.65
CA MET A 173 -22.01 -4.24 1.31
C MET A 173 -21.03 -5.31 0.83
N PHE A 174 -19.75 -5.14 1.13
CA PHE A 174 -18.66 -5.98 0.65
C PHE A 174 -17.74 -6.41 1.80
N PRO A 175 -18.22 -7.22 2.76
CA PRO A 175 -17.43 -7.58 3.92
C PRO A 175 -16.15 -8.31 3.52
N PHE A 176 -15.03 -7.91 4.15
CA PHE A 176 -13.76 -8.61 3.99
C PHE A 176 -13.66 -9.75 5.02
N ILE A 177 -13.49 -10.97 4.52
CA ILE A 177 -13.37 -12.16 5.37
C ILE A 177 -11.89 -12.55 5.47
N ARG A 178 -11.26 -12.13 6.59
CA ARG A 178 -9.84 -12.38 6.83
C ARG A 178 -9.45 -13.85 6.69
N ALA A 179 -10.28 -14.76 7.21
CA ALA A 179 -9.98 -16.19 7.20
C ALA A 179 -9.80 -16.76 5.78
N GLU A 180 -10.59 -16.29 4.83
CA GLU A 180 -10.53 -16.70 3.42
C GLU A 180 -9.28 -16.15 2.72
N ASN A 181 -8.71 -15.06 3.22
CA ASN A 181 -7.56 -14.36 2.66
C ASN A 181 -6.24 -14.64 3.41
N LEU A 182 -6.21 -15.62 4.31
CA LEU A 182 -4.99 -16.04 4.99
C LEU A 182 -3.91 -16.58 4.03
N PRO A 183 -4.22 -17.35 2.96
CA PRO A 183 -3.20 -17.79 2.01
C PRO A 183 -2.45 -16.62 1.37
N LEU A 184 -3.16 -15.58 0.89
CA LEU A 184 -2.57 -14.33 0.40
C LEU A 184 -1.67 -13.68 1.45
N LEU A 185 -2.15 -13.55 2.70
CA LEU A 185 -1.39 -12.92 3.78
C LEU A 185 -0.12 -13.72 4.13
N TYR A 186 -0.18 -15.05 4.08
CA TYR A 186 0.97 -15.91 4.32
C TYR A 186 2.02 -15.80 3.21
N ASP A 187 1.60 -15.66 1.96
CA ASP A 187 2.51 -15.42 0.86
C ASP A 187 3.14 -14.04 0.96
N HIS A 188 2.33 -12.99 1.14
CA HIS A 188 2.80 -11.63 1.37
C HIS A 188 3.87 -11.58 2.47
N ALA A 189 3.65 -12.25 3.60
CA ALA A 189 4.61 -12.27 4.70
C ALA A 189 5.95 -12.93 4.36
N LYS A 190 5.99 -13.87 3.42
CA LYS A 190 7.21 -14.55 2.99
C LYS A 190 8.06 -13.76 2.01
N ARG A 191 7.49 -12.73 1.38
CA ARG A 191 8.20 -11.95 0.36
C ARG A 191 9.32 -11.11 0.97
N ASP A 192 10.40 -10.98 0.21
CA ASP A 192 11.59 -10.20 0.58
C ASP A 192 11.93 -9.27 -0.59
N TRP A 193 11.51 -8.02 -0.48
CA TRP A 193 11.67 -7.00 -1.50
C TRP A 193 12.90 -6.11 -1.29
N ARG A 194 13.79 -6.44 -0.33
CA ARG A 194 14.96 -5.62 -0.02
C ARG A 194 15.85 -5.43 -1.21
N LEU A 195 16.15 -6.51 -1.96
CA LEU A 195 16.98 -6.45 -3.16
C LEU A 195 16.36 -5.58 -4.27
N THR A 196 15.02 -5.57 -4.37
CA THR A 196 14.31 -4.68 -5.29
C THR A 196 14.59 -3.23 -4.92
N LEU A 197 14.39 -2.85 -3.64
CA LEU A 197 14.63 -1.49 -3.17
C LEU A 197 16.11 -1.07 -3.27
N GLU A 198 17.04 -1.98 -3.04
CA GLU A 198 18.48 -1.71 -3.22
C GLU A 198 18.85 -1.33 -4.67
N LYS A 199 18.11 -1.84 -5.64
CA LYS A 199 18.44 -1.70 -7.07
C LYS A 199 17.53 -0.75 -7.84
N ILE A 200 16.47 -0.21 -7.24
CA ILE A 200 15.58 0.72 -7.93
C ILE A 200 16.32 1.99 -8.35
N ASN A 201 15.89 2.53 -9.48
CA ASN A 201 16.32 3.81 -10.03
C ASN A 201 15.18 4.83 -10.15
N ILE A 202 14.12 4.63 -9.37
CA ILE A 202 12.91 5.44 -9.31
C ILE A 202 12.87 6.12 -7.96
N PRO A 203 12.66 7.46 -7.89
CA PRO A 203 12.48 8.15 -6.62
C PRO A 203 11.45 7.44 -5.74
N THR A 204 11.83 7.12 -4.50
CA THR A 204 10.98 6.36 -3.58
C THR A 204 11.05 6.98 -2.19
N LEU A 205 9.89 7.37 -1.67
CA LEU A 205 9.73 7.85 -0.31
C LEU A 205 9.13 6.75 0.56
N LEU A 206 9.84 6.37 1.60
CA LEU A 206 9.34 5.50 2.67
C LEU A 206 8.77 6.39 3.78
N VAL A 207 7.48 6.27 4.08
CA VAL A 207 6.81 6.98 5.17
C VAL A 207 6.50 5.99 6.28
N THR A 208 7.00 6.25 7.50
CA THR A 208 6.80 5.36 8.64
C THR A 208 6.08 6.06 9.78
N ALA A 209 5.34 5.31 10.58
CA ALA A 209 4.74 5.79 11.82
C ALA A 209 5.64 5.47 13.01
N ASN A 210 5.94 6.48 13.86
CA ASN A 210 6.76 6.27 15.03
C ASN A 210 6.10 5.39 16.10
N GLN A 211 4.76 5.29 16.09
CA GLN A 211 4.00 4.43 16.98
C GLN A 211 3.22 3.33 16.22
N SER A 212 3.75 2.88 15.10
CA SER A 212 3.18 1.73 14.40
C SER A 212 3.17 0.50 15.32
N PRO A 213 2.02 -0.19 15.45
CA PRO A 213 1.98 -1.45 16.20
C PRO A 213 2.63 -2.60 15.43
N TYR A 214 2.92 -2.41 14.14
CA TYR A 214 3.32 -3.47 13.23
C TYR A 214 4.79 -3.43 12.85
N PHE A 215 5.34 -2.24 12.59
CA PHE A 215 6.68 -2.11 12.03
C PHE A 215 7.54 -1.16 12.85
N ASN A 216 8.78 -1.55 13.09
CA ASN A 216 9.80 -0.64 13.55
C ASN A 216 10.30 0.19 12.35
N GLY A 217 10.01 1.48 12.33
CA GLY A 217 10.33 2.40 11.24
C GLY A 217 11.83 2.48 10.84
N LYS A 218 12.74 1.95 11.67
CA LYS A 218 14.18 1.88 11.37
C LYS A 218 14.50 1.09 10.08
N PHE A 219 13.61 0.22 9.61
CA PHE A 219 13.80 -0.45 8.31
C PHE A 219 14.02 0.56 7.18
N ALA A 220 13.32 1.69 7.24
CA ALA A 220 13.39 2.72 6.21
C ALA A 220 14.75 3.43 6.18
N ASP A 221 15.37 3.67 7.34
CA ASP A 221 16.73 4.22 7.41
C ASP A 221 17.76 3.23 6.85
N VAL A 222 17.58 1.93 7.14
CA VAL A 222 18.45 0.89 6.55
C VAL A 222 18.31 0.90 5.03
N MET A 223 17.09 0.88 4.49
CA MET A 223 16.87 0.91 3.04
C MET A 223 17.40 2.19 2.39
N ARG A 224 17.23 3.36 3.04
CA ARG A 224 17.79 4.63 2.56
C ARG A 224 19.33 4.59 2.51
N GLN A 225 19.99 3.91 3.45
CA GLN A 225 21.45 3.76 3.43
C GLN A 225 21.94 2.86 2.30
N THR A 226 21.14 1.84 1.90
CA THR A 226 21.53 0.94 0.79
C THR A 226 21.38 1.59 -0.59
N ASN A 227 20.45 2.54 -0.75
CA ASN A 227 20.21 3.25 -2.02
C ASN A 227 19.87 4.74 -1.77
N PRO A 228 20.85 5.55 -1.29
CA PRO A 228 20.60 6.93 -0.86
C PRO A 228 20.26 7.89 -2.00
N GLN A 229 20.55 7.50 -3.25
CA GLN A 229 20.22 8.29 -4.43
C GLN A 229 18.72 8.30 -4.73
N PHE A 230 18.04 7.18 -4.49
CA PHE A 230 16.64 7.01 -4.88
C PHE A 230 15.69 6.81 -3.71
N ILE A 231 16.19 6.45 -2.53
CA ILE A 231 15.33 6.24 -1.35
C ILE A 231 15.48 7.38 -0.36
N SER A 232 14.36 8.01 -0.05
CA SER A 232 14.20 8.96 1.06
C SER A 232 13.28 8.39 2.14
N HIS A 233 13.35 8.94 3.36
CA HIS A 233 12.55 8.49 4.49
C HIS A 233 11.99 9.66 5.27
N GLN A 234 10.72 9.57 5.65
CA GLN A 234 10.08 10.46 6.62
C GLN A 234 9.28 9.67 7.65
N ALA A 235 9.54 9.96 8.93
CA ALA A 235 8.78 9.41 10.03
C ALA A 235 7.68 10.38 10.47
N VAL A 236 6.50 9.85 10.82
CA VAL A 236 5.35 10.64 11.30
C VAL A 236 5.09 10.31 12.76
N ASP A 237 5.20 11.36 13.60
CA ASP A 237 4.89 11.27 15.02
C ASP A 237 3.38 11.28 15.27
N GLN A 238 2.99 10.71 16.42
CA GLN A 238 1.61 10.65 16.89
C GLN A 238 0.69 9.92 15.89
N SER A 239 1.22 8.87 15.27
CA SER A 239 0.49 8.04 14.33
C SER A 239 0.76 6.56 14.58
N GLY A 240 -0.28 5.76 14.50
CA GLY A 240 -0.21 4.32 14.29
C GLY A 240 -0.03 3.97 12.81
N HIS A 241 -0.40 2.75 12.45
CA HIS A 241 -0.19 2.18 11.12
C HIS A 241 -0.88 2.97 9.98
N VAL A 242 -2.05 3.56 10.23
CA VAL A 242 -2.90 4.19 9.20
C VAL A 242 -2.61 5.70 9.11
N ILE A 243 -1.35 6.05 8.81
CA ILE A 243 -0.81 7.42 8.82
C ILE A 243 -1.66 8.40 8.00
N MET A 244 -2.04 8.00 6.78
CA MET A 244 -2.75 8.85 5.82
C MET A 244 -4.16 9.23 6.28
N VAL A 245 -4.69 8.55 7.28
CA VAL A 245 -5.99 8.82 7.90
C VAL A 245 -5.82 9.54 9.23
N GLU A 246 -4.95 9.04 10.09
CA GLU A 246 -4.78 9.53 11.46
C GLU A 246 -4.05 10.87 11.50
N GLN A 247 -3.05 11.05 10.64
CA GLN A 247 -2.28 12.29 10.50
C GLN A 247 -2.42 12.88 9.08
N ALA A 248 -3.66 12.93 8.57
CA ALA A 248 -3.95 13.27 7.18
C ALA A 248 -3.29 14.59 6.71
N ASN A 249 -3.32 15.64 7.53
CA ASN A 249 -2.72 16.92 7.16
C ASN A 249 -1.19 16.84 7.04
N LYS A 250 -0.53 16.12 7.97
CA LYS A 250 0.92 15.91 7.91
C LYS A 250 1.28 15.06 6.70
N PHE A 251 0.55 13.96 6.50
CA PHE A 251 0.77 13.07 5.37
C PHE A 251 0.54 13.78 4.02
N ASN A 252 -0.55 14.53 3.88
CA ASN A 252 -0.82 15.29 2.66
C ASN A 252 0.31 16.27 2.36
N LYS A 253 0.83 17.00 3.36
CA LYS A 253 1.98 17.91 3.17
C LYS A 253 3.24 17.16 2.71
N ILE A 254 3.53 15.98 3.28
CA ILE A 254 4.65 15.13 2.87
C ILE A 254 4.47 14.69 1.42
N MET A 255 3.30 14.16 1.10
CA MET A 255 2.90 13.72 -0.23
C MET A 255 3.01 14.85 -1.26
N ASP A 256 2.43 16.03 -0.97
CA ASP A 256 2.44 17.19 -1.89
C ASP A 256 3.86 17.67 -2.19
N ASN A 257 4.73 17.73 -1.18
CA ASN A 257 6.12 18.12 -1.37
C ASN A 257 6.85 17.12 -2.27
N TYR A 258 6.70 15.83 -1.98
CA TYR A 258 7.32 14.77 -2.78
C TYR A 258 6.84 14.77 -4.23
N LEU A 259 5.52 14.90 -4.46
CA LEU A 259 4.96 14.93 -5.81
C LEU A 259 5.45 16.14 -6.61
N LYS A 260 5.59 17.31 -5.97
CA LYS A 260 6.11 18.53 -6.62
C LYS A 260 7.60 18.43 -6.97
N GLU A 261 8.38 17.76 -6.14
CA GLU A 261 9.83 17.58 -6.37
C GLU A 261 10.12 16.67 -7.57
N HIS A 262 9.21 15.73 -7.88
CA HIS A 262 9.39 14.70 -8.90
C HIS A 262 8.42 14.78 -10.08
N GLN A 263 7.88 15.99 -10.32
CA GLN A 263 6.98 16.27 -11.46
C GLN A 263 7.67 16.20 -12.82
#